data_61a880e3dbb143fbfa93566af6309c70
#
_entry.id   61a880e3dbb143fbfa93566af6309c70
#
_cell.length_a   1.000
_cell.length_b   1.000
_cell.length_c   1.000
_cell.angle_alpha   90.00
_cell.angle_beta   90.00
_cell.angle_gamma   90.00
#
_symmetry.space_group_name_H-M   'P 1'
#
loop_
_entity.id
_entity.type
_entity.pdbx_description
1 polymer ?
#
loop_
_entity_poly.entity_id
_entity_poly.type
_entity_poly.pdbx_seq_one_letter_code
_entity_poly.pdbx_strand_id
1 'polypeptide(L)'
;YGRGVSRSVPMGDVVEQIAKLVDRGHKEAVLTGVDLTSYGPDLPGKPKLGQLVKAILKHVPDLQRLRLSSIDSVEADEELTEAIATEDRLMPHLHLSLQSGDDLILKRMKRRHLRDDAIRICRDLKKARPELVFGADLIAGFPTESDEAFENSLRLVDECGLSFLHVFPYSPRVGTPAAKMPQVKSDVIKSRAKRLREKGDEVLSAHLTKLVGTIQDVLVERGGLARTKCFTSVHVGDHFEAGSFATVKIAAHDGKRLTI
;
A
#
# COMPACT_ATOMS: atom_id res chain seq x y z
N TYR A 1 20.34 -4.21 -4.55
CA TYR A 1 21.79 -4.53 -4.48
C TYR A 1 22.34 -4.49 -3.05
N GLY A 2 21.88 -3.61 -2.17
CA GLY A 2 22.41 -3.48 -0.81
C GLY A 2 21.92 -4.52 0.21
N ARG A 3 20.92 -5.30 -0.11
CA ARG A 3 20.27 -6.27 0.82
C ARG A 3 20.54 -7.74 0.48
N GLY A 4 21.31 -8.01 -0.57
CA GLY A 4 21.61 -9.37 -1.04
C GLY A 4 20.45 -10.02 -1.80
N VAL A 5 20.50 -11.36 -1.89
CA VAL A 5 19.48 -12.16 -2.59
C VAL A 5 18.19 -12.19 -1.77
N SER A 6 17.04 -12.07 -2.42
CA SER A 6 15.73 -12.23 -1.78
C SER A 6 15.61 -13.64 -1.20
N ARG A 7 15.01 -13.73 -0.01
CA ARG A 7 14.77 -15.01 0.67
C ARG A 7 13.34 -15.01 1.20
N SER A 8 12.62 -16.05 0.89
CA SER A 8 11.25 -16.28 1.39
C SER A 8 11.30 -17.09 2.68
N VAL A 9 10.46 -16.72 3.65
CA VAL A 9 10.26 -17.55 4.85
C VAL A 9 9.29 -18.67 4.48
N PRO A 10 9.56 -19.94 4.88
CA PRO A 10 8.64 -21.05 4.62
C PRO A 10 7.22 -20.75 5.12
N MET A 11 6.21 -21.15 4.35
CA MET A 11 4.80 -20.84 4.64
C MET A 11 4.37 -21.32 6.04
N GLY A 12 4.80 -22.54 6.44
CA GLY A 12 4.51 -23.10 7.76
C GLY A 12 5.06 -22.23 8.90
N ASP A 13 6.28 -21.70 8.74
CA ASP A 13 6.94 -20.86 9.73
C ASP A 13 6.22 -19.52 9.89
N VAL A 14 5.72 -18.95 8.77
CA VAL A 14 4.92 -17.70 8.80
C VAL A 14 3.60 -17.93 9.51
N VAL A 15 2.90 -19.03 9.20
CA VAL A 15 1.63 -19.40 9.85
C VAL A 15 1.84 -19.60 11.34
N GLU A 16 2.87 -20.35 11.74
CA GLU A 16 3.20 -20.59 13.15
C GLU A 16 3.55 -19.30 13.90
N GLN A 17 4.32 -18.42 13.26
CA GLN A 17 4.66 -17.11 13.85
C GLN A 17 3.41 -16.26 14.08
N ILE A 18 2.49 -16.21 13.11
CA ILE A 18 1.23 -15.45 13.26
C ILE A 18 0.35 -16.07 14.34
N ALA A 19 0.24 -17.40 14.40
CA ALA A 19 -0.50 -18.07 15.47
C ALA A 19 0.04 -17.69 16.86
N LYS A 20 1.37 -17.75 17.06
CA LYS A 20 2.01 -17.29 18.31
C LYS A 20 1.75 -15.82 18.65
N LEU A 21 1.61 -14.94 17.65
CA LEU A 21 1.24 -13.55 17.87
C LEU A 21 -0.23 -13.43 18.32
N VAL A 22 -1.13 -14.19 17.69
CA VAL A 22 -2.55 -14.24 18.09
C VAL A 22 -2.72 -14.77 19.49
N ASP A 23 -2.02 -15.84 19.88
CA ASP A 23 -2.01 -16.38 21.24
C ASP A 23 -1.55 -15.37 22.31
N ARG A 24 -0.73 -14.40 21.90
CA ARG A 24 -0.29 -13.27 22.75
C ARG A 24 -1.25 -12.08 22.73
N GLY A 25 -2.40 -12.21 22.09
CA GLY A 25 -3.46 -11.20 22.03
C GLY A 25 -3.36 -10.19 20.87
N HIS A 26 -2.42 -10.38 19.91
CA HIS A 26 -2.38 -9.54 18.72
C HIS A 26 -3.57 -9.84 17.81
N LYS A 27 -4.26 -8.80 17.36
CA LYS A 27 -5.49 -8.89 16.56
C LYS A 27 -5.28 -8.61 15.08
N GLU A 28 -4.20 -7.93 14.73
CA GLU A 28 -3.81 -7.64 13.35
C GLU A 28 -2.38 -8.10 13.10
N ALA A 29 -2.14 -8.73 11.96
CA ALA A 29 -0.81 -9.04 11.45
C ALA A 29 -0.61 -8.34 10.09
N VAL A 30 0.60 -7.82 9.87
CA VAL A 30 0.99 -7.19 8.59
C VAL A 30 2.08 -8.03 7.95
N LEU A 31 1.80 -8.58 6.77
CA LEU A 31 2.84 -9.20 5.95
C LEU A 31 3.69 -8.10 5.30
N THR A 32 5.00 -8.21 5.47
CA THR A 32 5.94 -7.24 4.93
C THR A 32 7.13 -7.94 4.26
N GLY A 33 7.69 -7.28 3.27
CA GLY A 33 8.86 -7.75 2.54
C GLY A 33 9.44 -6.65 1.65
N VAL A 34 10.64 -6.85 1.14
CA VAL A 34 11.27 -5.93 0.17
C VAL A 34 10.54 -5.97 -1.17
N ASP A 35 10.05 -7.16 -1.54
CA ASP A 35 9.26 -7.46 -2.72
C ASP A 35 8.31 -8.60 -2.33
N LEU A 36 7.16 -8.22 -1.79
CA LEU A 36 6.21 -9.19 -1.21
C LEU A 36 5.59 -10.07 -2.27
N THR A 37 5.31 -9.55 -3.46
CA THR A 37 4.72 -10.28 -4.57
C THR A 37 5.66 -11.33 -5.18
N SER A 38 6.97 -11.16 -5.02
CA SER A 38 7.97 -12.17 -5.41
C SER A 38 8.18 -13.27 -4.36
N TYR A 39 7.21 -13.53 -3.48
CA TYR A 39 7.31 -14.59 -2.48
C TYR A 39 7.36 -15.98 -3.13
N GLY A 40 8.26 -16.83 -2.63
CA GLY A 40 8.24 -18.29 -2.78
C GLY A 40 9.10 -18.94 -3.86
N PRO A 41 9.72 -18.27 -4.84
CA PRO A 41 10.46 -18.95 -5.91
C PRO A 41 11.68 -19.73 -5.43
N ASP A 42 12.19 -19.44 -4.25
CA ASP A 42 13.31 -20.09 -3.56
C ASP A 42 12.87 -21.22 -2.61
N LEU A 43 11.57 -21.42 -2.44
CA LEU A 43 10.99 -22.46 -1.59
C LEU A 43 10.59 -23.73 -2.39
N PRO A 44 10.58 -24.91 -1.76
CA PRO A 44 10.02 -26.11 -2.36
C PRO A 44 8.57 -25.90 -2.81
N GLY A 45 8.24 -26.36 -4.02
CA GLY A 45 6.91 -26.18 -4.60
C GLY A 45 6.61 -24.76 -5.11
N LYS A 46 7.54 -23.83 -4.91
CA LYS A 46 7.44 -22.42 -5.37
C LYS A 46 6.08 -21.78 -5.09
N PRO A 47 5.63 -21.76 -3.83
CA PRO A 47 4.33 -21.20 -3.47
C PRO A 47 4.29 -19.70 -3.80
N LYS A 48 3.09 -19.20 -4.10
CA LYS A 48 2.84 -17.78 -4.36
C LYS A 48 2.26 -17.08 -3.13
N LEU A 49 2.25 -15.75 -3.17
CA LEU A 49 1.74 -14.93 -2.06
C LEU A 49 0.27 -15.22 -1.75
N GLY A 50 -0.58 -15.45 -2.76
CA GLY A 50 -1.98 -15.82 -2.57
C GLY A 50 -2.15 -17.10 -1.75
N GLN A 51 -1.31 -18.11 -2.00
CA GLN A 51 -1.32 -19.35 -1.23
C GLN A 51 -0.91 -19.11 0.22
N LEU A 52 0.10 -18.26 0.48
CA LEU A 52 0.49 -17.89 1.84
C LEU A 52 -0.67 -17.18 2.56
N VAL A 53 -1.32 -16.21 1.92
CA VAL A 53 -2.47 -15.48 2.49
C VAL A 53 -3.60 -16.44 2.85
N LYS A 54 -4.00 -17.32 1.92
CA LYS A 54 -5.04 -18.33 2.15
C LYS A 54 -4.65 -19.32 3.27
N ALA A 55 -3.39 -19.75 3.32
CA ALA A 55 -2.91 -20.63 4.37
C ALA A 55 -2.99 -19.97 5.76
N ILE A 56 -2.57 -18.71 5.89
CA ILE A 56 -2.69 -17.95 7.14
C ILE A 56 -4.15 -17.85 7.58
N LEU A 57 -5.04 -17.40 6.68
CA LEU A 57 -6.46 -17.21 6.99
C LEU A 57 -7.16 -18.54 7.34
N LYS A 58 -6.72 -19.67 6.75
CA LYS A 58 -7.25 -20.99 7.04
C LYS A 58 -6.76 -21.55 8.38
N HIS A 59 -5.46 -21.44 8.66
CA HIS A 59 -4.84 -22.10 9.81
C HIS A 59 -4.76 -21.24 11.06
N VAL A 60 -5.02 -19.93 10.96
CA VAL A 60 -5.11 -19.01 12.09
C VAL A 60 -6.49 -18.33 12.08
N PRO A 61 -7.56 -19.09 12.43
CA PRO A 61 -8.93 -18.58 12.36
C PRO A 61 -9.19 -17.39 13.31
N ASP A 62 -8.46 -17.31 14.42
CA ASP A 62 -8.60 -16.26 15.42
C ASP A 62 -7.89 -14.94 15.05
N LEU A 63 -7.09 -14.93 13.97
CA LEU A 63 -6.56 -13.70 13.42
C LEU A 63 -7.69 -12.86 12.84
N GLN A 64 -7.94 -11.71 13.42
CA GLN A 64 -9.09 -10.86 13.05
C GLN A 64 -8.78 -9.95 11.86
N ARG A 65 -7.52 -9.52 11.67
CA ARG A 65 -7.10 -8.71 10.54
C ARG A 65 -5.75 -9.15 9.99
N LEU A 66 -5.71 -9.43 8.70
CA LEU A 66 -4.47 -9.60 7.94
C LEU A 66 -4.30 -8.42 6.99
N ARG A 67 -3.12 -7.85 6.94
CA ARG A 67 -2.81 -6.72 6.07
C ARG A 67 -1.57 -7.03 5.24
N LEU A 68 -1.57 -6.56 4.00
CA LEU A 68 -0.40 -6.57 3.14
C LEU A 68 0.28 -5.19 3.19
N SER A 69 1.61 -5.18 3.20
CA SER A 69 2.39 -3.96 3.00
C SER A 69 2.37 -3.54 1.52
N SER A 70 3.48 -3.04 1.00
CA SER A 70 3.53 -2.66 -0.43
C SER A 70 3.57 -3.89 -1.32
N ILE A 71 2.75 -3.88 -2.38
CA ILE A 71 2.73 -4.91 -3.42
C ILE A 71 3.04 -4.29 -4.79
N ASP A 72 3.61 -5.10 -5.68
CA ASP A 72 3.64 -4.79 -7.11
C ASP A 72 2.32 -5.26 -7.72
N SER A 73 1.53 -4.33 -8.26
CA SER A 73 0.17 -4.59 -8.70
C SER A 73 0.07 -5.65 -9.80
N VAL A 74 1.04 -5.71 -10.71
CA VAL A 74 1.04 -6.63 -11.86
C VAL A 74 1.46 -8.05 -11.49
N GLU A 75 2.09 -8.23 -10.35
CA GLU A 75 2.56 -9.53 -9.86
C GLU A 75 1.60 -10.21 -8.89
N ALA A 76 0.44 -9.58 -8.63
CA ALA A 76 -0.61 -10.24 -7.86
C ALA A 76 -1.09 -11.49 -8.61
N ASP A 77 -0.88 -12.66 -8.02
CA ASP A 77 -1.36 -13.91 -8.56
C ASP A 77 -2.88 -14.04 -8.43
N GLU A 78 -3.48 -14.98 -9.17
CA GLU A 78 -4.93 -15.17 -9.20
C GLU A 78 -5.52 -15.47 -7.81
N GLU A 79 -4.82 -16.31 -7.02
CA GLU A 79 -5.26 -16.65 -5.66
C GLU A 79 -5.20 -15.44 -4.72
N LEU A 80 -4.19 -14.55 -4.88
CA LEU A 80 -4.13 -13.30 -4.15
C LEU A 80 -5.26 -12.36 -4.55
N THR A 81 -5.53 -12.24 -5.85
CA THR A 81 -6.62 -11.42 -6.38
C THR A 81 -7.98 -11.89 -5.86
N GLU A 82 -8.21 -13.20 -5.84
CA GLU A 82 -9.41 -13.80 -5.25
C GLU A 82 -9.49 -13.51 -3.75
N ALA A 83 -8.41 -13.71 -2.99
CA ALA A 83 -8.39 -13.43 -1.57
C ALA A 83 -8.67 -11.95 -1.26
N ILE A 84 -8.09 -11.01 -2.04
CA ILE A 84 -8.39 -9.57 -1.91
C ILE A 84 -9.89 -9.30 -2.14
N ALA A 85 -10.51 -9.98 -3.09
CA ALA A 85 -11.91 -9.78 -3.45
C ALA A 85 -12.90 -10.39 -2.43
N THR A 86 -12.55 -11.51 -1.79
CA THR A 86 -13.52 -12.34 -1.06
C THR A 86 -13.25 -12.50 0.44
N GLU A 87 -12.01 -12.25 0.90
CA GLU A 87 -11.64 -12.51 2.28
C GLU A 87 -11.85 -11.30 3.19
N ASP A 88 -12.87 -11.32 4.03
CA ASP A 88 -13.21 -10.22 4.94
C ASP A 88 -12.10 -9.86 5.92
N ARG A 89 -11.32 -10.86 6.36
CA ARG A 89 -10.19 -10.69 7.27
C ARG A 89 -8.92 -10.16 6.59
N LEU A 90 -8.86 -10.18 5.24
CA LEU A 90 -7.83 -9.45 4.51
C LEU A 90 -8.28 -7.99 4.35
N MET A 91 -7.53 -7.08 4.96
CA MET A 91 -7.98 -5.68 5.07
C MET A 91 -8.08 -4.97 3.71
N PRO A 92 -9.15 -4.14 3.52
CA PRO A 92 -9.43 -3.48 2.24
C PRO A 92 -8.53 -2.25 2.00
N HIS A 93 -7.23 -2.45 2.05
CA HIS A 93 -6.23 -1.44 1.75
C HIS A 93 -5.04 -2.10 1.06
N LEU A 94 -4.64 -1.57 -0.08
CA LEU A 94 -3.45 -2.00 -0.81
C LEU A 94 -2.55 -0.79 -1.06
N HIS A 95 -1.27 -0.93 -0.74
CA HIS A 95 -0.26 0.05 -1.09
C HIS A 95 0.53 -0.45 -2.31
N LEU A 96 0.52 0.33 -3.40
CA LEU A 96 1.04 -0.07 -4.70
C LEU A 96 2.39 0.58 -5.01
N SER A 97 3.35 -0.22 -5.43
CA SER A 97 4.67 0.28 -5.84
C SER A 97 4.63 0.80 -7.29
N LEU A 98 3.82 1.84 -7.58
CA LEU A 98 3.62 2.35 -8.94
C LEU A 98 4.81 3.12 -9.49
N GLN A 99 5.48 3.93 -8.68
CA GLN A 99 6.70 4.69 -8.96
C GLN A 99 6.55 5.82 -9.97
N SER A 100 5.85 5.64 -11.09
CA SER A 100 5.61 6.64 -12.13
C SER A 100 4.31 6.35 -12.90
N GLY A 101 3.71 7.37 -13.47
CA GLY A 101 2.58 7.27 -14.39
C GLY A 101 2.96 7.33 -15.87
N ASP A 102 4.23 7.17 -16.20
CA ASP A 102 4.71 7.26 -17.58
C ASP A 102 5.49 5.99 -17.98
N ASP A 103 5.11 5.39 -19.10
CA ASP A 103 5.65 4.12 -19.56
C ASP A 103 7.13 4.17 -19.90
N LEU A 104 7.63 5.29 -20.42
CA LEU A 104 9.04 5.44 -20.72
C LEU A 104 9.86 5.51 -19.44
N ILE A 105 9.36 6.21 -18.43
CA ILE A 105 9.99 6.30 -17.11
C ILE A 105 9.94 4.94 -16.42
N LEU A 106 8.81 4.25 -16.42
CA LEU A 106 8.67 2.89 -15.88
C LEU A 106 9.67 1.91 -16.51
N LYS A 107 9.82 1.93 -17.83
CA LYS A 107 10.83 1.12 -18.56
C LYS A 107 12.26 1.46 -18.13
N ARG A 108 12.58 2.76 -17.95
CA ARG A 108 13.90 3.21 -17.47
C ARG A 108 14.17 2.80 -16.02
N MET A 109 13.14 2.73 -15.19
CA MET A 109 13.20 2.18 -13.84
C MET A 109 13.26 0.64 -13.81
N LYS A 110 13.15 -0.02 -14.98
CA LYS A 110 13.03 -1.48 -15.12
C LYS A 110 11.82 -2.06 -14.38
N ARG A 111 10.70 -1.32 -14.38
CA ARG A 111 9.44 -1.83 -13.86
C ARG A 111 8.83 -2.82 -14.84
N ARG A 112 8.09 -3.79 -14.30
CA ARG A 112 7.44 -4.86 -15.07
C ARG A 112 6.04 -4.50 -15.54
N HIS A 113 5.44 -3.47 -14.93
CA HIS A 113 4.13 -2.94 -15.31
C HIS A 113 4.25 -1.67 -16.17
N LEU A 114 3.21 -1.40 -16.91
CA LEU A 114 2.95 -0.16 -17.61
C LEU A 114 1.81 0.60 -16.92
N ARG A 115 1.60 1.86 -17.33
CA ARG A 115 0.54 2.74 -16.81
C ARG A 115 -0.85 2.08 -16.87
N ASP A 116 -1.21 1.57 -18.05
CA ASP A 116 -2.53 0.97 -18.27
C ASP A 116 -2.76 -0.31 -17.45
N ASP A 117 -1.70 -1.05 -17.12
CA ASP A 117 -1.79 -2.20 -16.23
C ASP A 117 -2.21 -1.77 -14.82
N ALA A 118 -1.59 -0.71 -14.29
CA ALA A 118 -1.93 -0.17 -12.98
C ALA A 118 -3.38 0.31 -12.91
N ILE A 119 -3.83 1.06 -13.91
CA ILE A 119 -5.21 1.57 -14.01
C ILE A 119 -6.21 0.40 -14.08
N ARG A 120 -5.94 -0.59 -14.94
CA ARG A 120 -6.79 -1.78 -15.12
C ARG A 120 -6.95 -2.54 -13.80
N ILE A 121 -5.85 -2.84 -13.10
CA ILE A 121 -5.88 -3.60 -11.85
C ILE A 121 -6.63 -2.84 -10.76
N CYS A 122 -6.37 -1.53 -10.59
CA CYS A 122 -7.10 -0.72 -9.62
C CYS A 122 -8.60 -0.72 -9.90
N ARG A 123 -9.00 -0.56 -11.16
CA ARG A 123 -10.41 -0.61 -11.59
C ARG A 123 -11.05 -1.97 -11.31
N ASP A 124 -10.37 -3.06 -11.68
CA ASP A 124 -10.92 -4.40 -11.59
C ASP A 124 -11.04 -4.85 -10.13
N LEU A 125 -10.03 -4.57 -9.29
CA LEU A 125 -10.10 -4.81 -7.85
C LEU A 125 -11.17 -3.95 -7.15
N LYS A 126 -11.29 -2.67 -7.54
CA LYS A 126 -12.32 -1.78 -6.99
C LYS A 126 -13.73 -2.23 -7.35
N LYS A 127 -13.91 -2.82 -8.56
CA LYS A 127 -15.19 -3.41 -8.97
C LYS A 127 -15.51 -4.67 -8.16
N ALA A 128 -14.51 -5.52 -7.89
CA ALA A 128 -14.68 -6.75 -7.10
C ALA A 128 -14.90 -6.46 -5.61
N ARG A 129 -14.24 -5.42 -5.07
CA ARG A 129 -14.33 -5.01 -3.66
C ARG A 129 -14.44 -3.49 -3.55
N PRO A 130 -15.67 -2.93 -3.55
CA PRO A 130 -15.92 -1.47 -3.62
C PRO A 130 -15.32 -0.66 -2.47
N GLU A 131 -15.17 -1.24 -1.26
CA GLU A 131 -14.56 -0.58 -0.11
C GLU A 131 -13.02 -0.52 -0.15
N LEU A 132 -12.37 -1.21 -1.11
CA LEU A 132 -10.91 -1.25 -1.23
C LEU A 132 -10.34 0.16 -1.44
N VAL A 133 -9.31 0.51 -0.70
CA VAL A 133 -8.63 1.81 -0.76
C VAL A 133 -7.19 1.60 -1.22
N PHE A 134 -6.73 2.43 -2.15
CA PHE A 134 -5.39 2.36 -2.69
C PHE A 134 -4.49 3.47 -2.17
N GLY A 135 -3.28 3.09 -1.79
CA GLY A 135 -2.13 3.97 -1.64
C GLY A 135 -1.08 3.68 -2.69
N ALA A 136 -0.15 4.59 -2.93
CA ALA A 136 0.97 4.34 -3.83
C ALA A 136 2.24 5.12 -3.48
N ASP A 137 3.38 4.51 -3.82
CA ASP A 137 4.67 5.19 -3.91
C ASP A 137 4.83 5.82 -5.29
N LEU A 138 5.17 7.11 -5.34
CA LEU A 138 5.50 7.84 -6.58
C LEU A 138 6.83 8.59 -6.43
N ILE A 139 7.66 8.54 -7.46
CA ILE A 139 8.95 9.22 -7.55
C ILE A 139 8.80 10.43 -8.47
N ALA A 140 9.13 11.63 -7.97
CA ALA A 140 9.17 12.85 -8.74
C ALA A 140 10.59 13.15 -9.22
N GLY A 141 10.75 13.46 -10.50
CA GLY A 141 12.02 13.92 -11.07
C GLY A 141 13.03 12.78 -11.32
N PHE A 142 12.56 11.59 -11.65
CA PHE A 142 13.45 10.53 -12.13
C PHE A 142 14.25 11.02 -13.36
N PRO A 143 15.53 10.61 -13.54
CA PRO A 143 16.32 11.05 -14.68
C PRO A 143 15.56 10.96 -16.00
N THR A 144 15.64 12.04 -16.78
CA THR A 144 14.95 12.17 -18.08
C THR A 144 13.43 12.26 -18.04
N GLU A 145 12.82 12.45 -16.87
CA GLU A 145 11.37 12.73 -16.75
C GLU A 145 11.06 14.08 -17.41
N SER A 146 10.24 14.07 -18.45
CA SER A 146 9.71 15.30 -19.10
C SER A 146 8.55 15.91 -18.29
N ASP A 147 8.09 17.10 -18.65
CA ASP A 147 6.89 17.68 -18.03
C ASP A 147 5.66 16.83 -18.34
N GLU A 148 5.54 16.30 -19.55
CA GLU A 148 4.45 15.40 -19.94
C GLU A 148 4.44 14.10 -19.11
N ALA A 149 5.62 13.48 -18.91
CA ALA A 149 5.76 12.28 -18.09
C ALA A 149 5.35 12.55 -16.63
N PHE A 150 5.68 13.73 -16.11
CA PHE A 150 5.25 14.16 -14.79
C PHE A 150 3.73 14.37 -14.72
N GLU A 151 3.11 15.03 -15.73
CA GLU A 151 1.65 15.18 -15.80
C GLU A 151 0.94 13.84 -15.90
N ASN A 152 1.53 12.84 -16.58
CA ASN A 152 1.03 11.46 -16.58
C ASN A 152 1.00 10.88 -15.16
N SER A 153 2.00 11.15 -14.34
CA SER A 153 2.03 10.69 -12.94
C SER A 153 0.97 11.38 -12.06
N LEU A 154 0.69 12.67 -12.30
CA LEU A 154 -0.41 13.38 -11.62
C LEU A 154 -1.78 12.80 -12.01
N ARG A 155 -2.02 12.55 -13.31
CA ARG A 155 -3.29 11.96 -13.78
C ARG A 155 -3.52 10.55 -13.25
N LEU A 156 -2.44 9.75 -13.11
CA LEU A 156 -2.51 8.39 -12.58
C LEU A 156 -3.14 8.34 -11.18
N VAL A 157 -2.96 9.38 -10.36
CA VAL A 157 -3.55 9.46 -9.01
C VAL A 157 -5.07 9.33 -9.07
N ASP A 158 -5.71 10.08 -9.99
CA ASP A 158 -7.16 10.06 -10.15
C ASP A 158 -7.62 8.79 -10.86
N GLU A 159 -6.92 8.35 -11.89
CA GLU A 159 -7.29 7.19 -12.72
C GLU A 159 -7.22 5.86 -11.95
N CYS A 160 -6.27 5.74 -11.01
CA CYS A 160 -6.19 4.61 -10.08
C CYS A 160 -7.08 4.79 -8.85
N GLY A 161 -7.68 5.97 -8.62
CA GLY A 161 -8.47 6.28 -7.43
C GLY A 161 -7.66 6.19 -6.15
N LEU A 162 -6.43 6.70 -6.18
CA LEU A 162 -5.52 6.67 -5.02
C LEU A 162 -6.03 7.61 -3.93
N SER A 163 -5.89 7.19 -2.67
CA SER A 163 -6.24 7.98 -1.49
C SER A 163 -5.04 8.31 -0.62
N PHE A 164 -3.96 7.53 -0.73
CA PHE A 164 -2.73 7.73 0.04
C PHE A 164 -1.54 7.78 -0.89
N LEU A 165 -0.72 8.83 -0.79
CA LEU A 165 0.49 8.98 -1.59
C LEU A 165 1.73 9.08 -0.71
N HIS A 166 2.74 8.28 -1.03
CA HIS A 166 4.11 8.49 -0.58
C HIS A 166 4.92 9.06 -1.73
N VAL A 167 5.32 10.31 -1.62
CA VAL A 167 6.02 11.04 -2.68
C VAL A 167 7.50 11.15 -2.36
N PHE A 168 8.32 10.56 -3.22
CA PHE A 168 9.77 10.56 -3.11
C PHE A 168 10.39 11.47 -4.17
N PRO A 169 11.06 12.58 -3.79
CA PRO A 169 11.92 13.28 -4.73
C PRO A 169 13.06 12.35 -5.12
N TYR A 170 13.33 12.23 -6.42
CA TYR A 170 14.44 11.39 -6.87
C TYR A 170 15.77 11.85 -6.26
N SER A 171 16.55 10.89 -5.79
CA SER A 171 17.90 11.09 -5.28
C SER A 171 18.86 10.08 -5.92
N PRO A 172 19.90 10.54 -6.63
CA PRO A 172 20.83 9.65 -7.30
C PRO A 172 21.59 8.78 -6.30
N ARG A 173 21.69 7.49 -6.61
CA ARG A 173 22.47 6.52 -5.82
C ARG A 173 23.72 6.13 -6.60
N VAL A 174 24.88 6.39 -6.03
CA VAL A 174 26.17 6.02 -6.66
C VAL A 174 26.17 4.54 -7.03
N GLY A 175 26.67 4.22 -8.22
CA GLY A 175 26.73 2.85 -8.74
C GLY A 175 25.46 2.37 -9.47
N THR A 176 24.37 3.14 -9.46
CA THR A 176 23.16 2.78 -10.23
C THR A 176 23.20 3.31 -11.66
N PRO A 177 22.56 2.62 -12.63
CA PRO A 177 22.39 3.13 -13.99
C PRO A 177 21.69 4.49 -14.04
N ALA A 178 20.68 4.71 -13.20
CA ALA A 178 19.93 5.97 -13.13
C ALA A 178 20.81 7.17 -12.75
N ALA A 179 21.83 6.98 -11.91
CA ALA A 179 22.76 8.04 -11.55
C ALA A 179 23.64 8.52 -12.72
N LYS A 180 23.75 7.71 -13.79
CA LYS A 180 24.52 8.02 -15.00
C LYS A 180 23.67 8.65 -16.11
N MET A 181 22.33 8.67 -15.95
CA MET A 181 21.42 9.27 -16.92
C MET A 181 21.40 10.80 -16.78
N PRO A 182 20.94 11.54 -17.81
CA PRO A 182 20.72 12.98 -17.69
C PRO A 182 19.77 13.31 -16.54
N GLN A 183 20.26 14.05 -15.56
CA GLN A 183 19.52 14.36 -14.33
C GLN A 183 18.52 15.52 -14.57
N VAL A 184 17.37 15.46 -13.91
CA VAL A 184 16.44 16.59 -13.82
C VAL A 184 17.02 17.61 -12.83
N LYS A 185 16.83 18.90 -13.07
CA LYS A 185 17.30 19.97 -12.18
C LYS A 185 16.65 19.87 -10.79
N SER A 186 17.42 20.16 -9.75
CA SER A 186 16.97 20.00 -8.35
C SER A 186 15.74 20.85 -8.00
N ASP A 187 15.64 22.06 -8.55
CA ASP A 187 14.47 22.93 -8.37
C ASP A 187 13.21 22.35 -9.01
N VAL A 188 13.35 21.74 -10.20
CA VAL A 188 12.25 21.02 -10.90
C VAL A 188 11.82 19.80 -10.08
N ILE A 189 12.76 18.99 -9.58
CA ILE A 189 12.46 17.82 -8.72
C ILE A 189 11.65 18.27 -7.49
N LYS A 190 12.09 19.35 -6.82
CA LYS A 190 11.40 19.89 -5.63
C LYS A 190 10.00 20.37 -5.96
N SER A 191 9.84 21.11 -7.09
CA SER A 191 8.55 21.61 -7.55
C SER A 191 7.58 20.47 -7.86
N ARG A 192 8.03 19.46 -8.62
CA ARG A 192 7.23 18.28 -8.95
C ARG A 192 6.83 17.47 -7.72
N ALA A 193 7.77 17.24 -6.79
CA ALA A 193 7.47 16.56 -5.53
C ALA A 193 6.47 17.33 -4.67
N LYS A 194 6.52 18.67 -4.67
CA LYS A 194 5.53 19.52 -4.01
C LYS A 194 4.15 19.33 -4.63
N ARG A 195 4.02 19.44 -5.95
CA ARG A 195 2.73 19.26 -6.67
C ARG A 195 2.11 17.87 -6.43
N LEU A 196 2.91 16.80 -6.43
CA LEU A 196 2.41 15.46 -6.10
C LEU A 196 1.94 15.33 -4.65
N ARG A 197 2.62 15.99 -3.69
CA ARG A 197 2.17 16.02 -2.29
C ARG A 197 0.86 16.81 -2.14
N GLU A 198 0.74 17.95 -2.79
CA GLU A 198 -0.50 18.75 -2.83
C GLU A 198 -1.66 17.91 -3.41
N LYS A 199 -1.40 17.16 -4.50
CA LYS A 199 -2.39 16.22 -5.04
C LYS A 199 -2.71 15.10 -4.05
N GLY A 200 -1.71 14.59 -3.33
CA GLY A 200 -1.89 13.60 -2.25
C GLY A 200 -2.76 14.12 -1.10
N ASP A 201 -2.54 15.35 -0.67
CA ASP A 201 -3.35 16.01 0.38
C ASP A 201 -4.80 16.22 -0.08
N GLU A 202 -5.01 16.59 -1.36
CA GLU A 202 -6.34 16.74 -1.97
C GLU A 202 -7.13 15.41 -1.94
N VAL A 203 -6.55 14.33 -2.47
CA VAL A 203 -7.24 13.03 -2.54
C VAL A 203 -7.43 12.40 -1.17
N LEU A 204 -6.48 12.61 -0.23
CA LEU A 204 -6.65 12.20 1.17
C LEU A 204 -7.81 12.95 1.81
N SER A 205 -7.88 14.27 1.68
CA SER A 205 -8.96 15.09 2.24
C SER A 205 -10.33 14.66 1.69
N ALA A 206 -10.41 14.39 0.37
CA ALA A 206 -11.63 13.88 -0.26
C ALA A 206 -12.02 12.48 0.28
N HIS A 207 -11.04 11.60 0.53
CA HIS A 207 -11.28 10.30 1.16
C HIS A 207 -11.79 10.46 2.60
N LEU A 208 -11.16 11.29 3.42
CA LEU A 208 -11.58 11.55 4.79
C LEU A 208 -12.99 12.13 4.87
N THR A 209 -13.32 13.08 3.99
CA THR A 209 -14.66 13.69 3.91
C THR A 209 -15.76 12.64 3.68
N LYS A 210 -15.50 11.61 2.85
CA LYS A 210 -16.46 10.51 2.61
C LYS A 210 -16.72 9.66 3.84
N LEU A 211 -15.81 9.64 4.81
CA LEU A 211 -15.94 8.86 6.03
C LEU A 211 -16.61 9.64 7.16
N VAL A 212 -16.73 10.96 7.09
CA VAL A 212 -17.44 11.77 8.08
C VAL A 212 -18.92 11.35 8.13
N GLY A 213 -19.44 11.21 9.34
CA GLY A 213 -20.81 10.74 9.61
C GLY A 213 -20.99 9.23 9.60
N THR A 214 -19.98 8.46 9.12
CA THR A 214 -20.06 6.99 9.09
C THR A 214 -19.65 6.37 10.43
N ILE A 215 -20.02 5.11 10.62
CA ILE A 215 -19.58 4.27 11.75
C ILE A 215 -18.42 3.42 11.24
N GLN A 216 -17.31 3.39 11.99
CA GLN A 216 -16.09 2.68 11.64
C GLN A 216 -15.65 1.74 12.76
N ASP A 217 -15.29 0.49 12.38
CA ASP A 217 -14.58 -0.43 13.25
C ASP A 217 -13.09 -0.12 13.21
N VAL A 218 -12.51 0.25 14.32
CA VAL A 218 -11.12 0.67 14.41
C VAL A 218 -10.33 -0.25 15.35
N LEU A 219 -9.07 -0.47 15.04
CA LEU A 219 -8.09 -1.05 15.95
C LEU A 219 -7.37 0.10 16.65
N VAL A 220 -7.47 0.13 17.97
CA VAL A 220 -6.86 1.17 18.79
C VAL A 220 -5.37 0.96 18.91
N GLU A 221 -4.60 2.00 18.62
CA GLU A 221 -3.16 2.08 18.77
C GLU A 221 -2.79 2.89 20.03
N ARG A 222 -1.51 2.98 20.36
CA ARG A 222 -1.04 3.82 21.45
C ARG A 222 -1.18 5.31 21.12
N GLY A 223 -1.30 6.16 22.14
CA GLY A 223 -1.31 7.63 21.99
C GLY A 223 -2.63 8.18 21.42
N GLY A 224 -3.75 7.57 21.76
CA GLY A 224 -5.08 8.07 21.37
C GLY A 224 -5.38 7.95 19.88
N LEU A 225 -4.65 7.10 19.16
CA LEU A 225 -4.81 6.82 17.74
C LEU A 225 -5.51 5.48 17.51
N ALA A 226 -6.16 5.35 16.37
CA ALA A 226 -6.74 4.09 15.90
C ALA A 226 -6.65 4.00 14.36
N ARG A 227 -6.84 2.78 13.84
CA ARG A 227 -6.86 2.50 12.39
C ARG A 227 -8.15 1.83 11.97
N THR A 228 -8.77 2.39 10.95
CA THR A 228 -9.91 1.73 10.27
C THR A 228 -9.45 0.50 9.49
N LYS A 229 -10.40 -0.30 8.99
CA LYS A 229 -10.11 -1.42 8.09
C LYS A 229 -9.33 -0.97 6.84
N CYS A 230 -9.65 0.19 6.27
CA CYS A 230 -8.96 0.77 5.11
C CYS A 230 -7.70 1.59 5.46
N PHE A 231 -7.13 1.38 6.65
CA PHE A 231 -5.87 1.97 7.13
C PHE A 231 -5.92 3.48 7.43
N THR A 232 -7.09 4.10 7.37
CA THR A 232 -7.26 5.52 7.71
C THR A 232 -7.03 5.74 9.19
N SER A 233 -6.23 6.77 9.53
CA SER A 233 -5.94 7.14 10.92
C SER A 233 -7.12 7.88 11.53
N VAL A 234 -7.46 7.53 12.78
CA VAL A 234 -8.50 8.16 13.58
C VAL A 234 -7.93 8.61 14.92
N HIS A 235 -8.18 9.83 15.32
CA HIS A 235 -7.91 10.30 16.68
C HIS A 235 -9.11 9.95 17.56
N VAL A 236 -8.93 9.04 18.52
CA VAL A 236 -9.99 8.54 19.41
C VAL A 236 -9.81 8.98 20.86
N GLY A 237 -8.72 9.69 21.17
CA GLY A 237 -8.36 10.06 22.56
C GLY A 237 -7.90 8.85 23.39
N ASP A 238 -7.62 9.10 24.66
CA ASP A 238 -7.00 8.11 25.56
C ASP A 238 -8.02 7.23 26.31
N HIS A 239 -9.30 7.26 25.90
CA HIS A 239 -10.38 6.52 26.58
C HIS A 239 -10.46 5.05 26.17
N PHE A 240 -9.78 4.66 25.13
CA PHE A 240 -9.80 3.30 24.60
C PHE A 240 -8.48 2.58 24.91
N GLU A 241 -8.59 1.30 25.22
CA GLU A 241 -7.42 0.45 25.48
C GLU A 241 -6.68 0.12 24.19
N ALA A 242 -5.36 0.36 24.15
CA ALA A 242 -4.52 0.02 23.02
C ALA A 242 -4.52 -1.51 22.74
N GLY A 243 -4.65 -1.89 21.47
CA GLY A 243 -4.80 -3.27 21.04
C GLY A 243 -6.25 -3.79 21.07
N SER A 244 -7.21 -2.99 21.53
CA SER A 244 -8.64 -3.33 21.46
C SER A 244 -9.28 -2.88 20.14
N PHE A 245 -10.41 -3.49 19.80
CA PHE A 245 -11.31 -2.95 18.79
C PHE A 245 -12.36 -2.05 19.42
N ALA A 246 -12.70 -0.99 18.70
CA ALA A 246 -13.79 -0.10 19.02
C ALA A 246 -14.63 0.22 17.78
N THR A 247 -15.92 0.42 17.96
CA THR A 247 -16.81 0.94 16.92
C THR A 247 -17.07 2.41 17.23
N VAL A 248 -16.68 3.30 16.33
CA VAL A 248 -16.72 4.75 16.53
C VAL A 248 -17.47 5.45 15.40
N LYS A 249 -18.19 6.53 15.73
CA LYS A 249 -18.80 7.42 14.74
C LYS A 249 -17.84 8.54 14.43
N ILE A 250 -17.53 8.72 13.16
CA ILE A 250 -16.63 9.78 12.70
C ILE A 250 -17.38 11.12 12.70
N ALA A 251 -16.88 12.10 13.46
CA ALA A 251 -17.49 13.42 13.55
C ALA A 251 -16.90 14.41 12.52
N ALA A 252 -15.56 14.39 12.34
CA ALA A 252 -14.87 15.34 11.48
C ALA A 252 -13.51 14.80 10.99
N HIS A 253 -12.74 15.63 10.31
CA HIS A 253 -11.32 15.40 10.02
C HIS A 253 -10.52 16.73 9.97
N ASP A 254 -9.21 16.64 10.18
CA ASP A 254 -8.27 17.77 10.13
C ASP A 254 -7.51 17.88 8.79
N GLY A 255 -7.95 17.14 7.78
CA GLY A 255 -7.26 16.99 6.48
C GLY A 255 -6.19 15.89 6.47
N LYS A 256 -5.82 15.33 7.62
CA LYS A 256 -4.83 14.24 7.76
C LYS A 256 -5.38 13.03 8.49
N ARG A 257 -6.30 13.23 9.42
CA ARG A 257 -6.88 12.21 10.29
C ARG A 257 -8.35 12.47 10.52
N LEU A 258 -9.08 11.39 10.78
CA LEU A 258 -10.46 11.44 11.27
C LEU A 258 -10.46 11.74 12.78
N THR A 259 -11.57 12.28 13.26
CA THR A 259 -11.87 12.48 14.70
C THR A 259 -13.27 11.95 15.02
N ILE A 260 -13.47 11.50 16.26
CA ILE A 260 -14.76 11.04 16.80
C ILE A 260 -15.47 12.14 17.54
#